data_69d1677e6592787a602fde70e9152e28
#
_entry.id   69d1677e6592787a602fde70e9152e28
#
_cell.length_a   1.000
_cell.length_b   1.000
_cell.length_c   1.000
_cell.angle_alpha   90.00
_cell.angle_beta   90.00
_cell.angle_gamma   90.00
#
_symmetry.space_group_name_H-M   'P 1'
#
loop_
_entity.id
_entity.type
_entity.pdbx_description
1 polymer ?
#
loop_
_entity_poly.entity_id
_entity_poly.type
_entity_poly.pdbx_seq_one_letter_code
_entity_poly.pdbx_strand_id
1 'polypeptide(L)'
;MLNNLIWYLLKIKNKITNKNLADFELPYRHYLFNELVQGYPDRYFEGKRVLEIGPRDGEDTFRLETLNPNEIIIFDLPDKTENNLPWLKKLKIKHTFIEDNFMYIKESEFDKLGKFDLIYFTGVLYHNPEQLRFLQKLYEKLNYNGALVLESATTRKILLRNKNVVEILYPNTYRETTTITHLPSGKAIQSWLQMVGFKNIFISNCYKHENYNVKDT
;
A
#
# COMPACT_ATOMS: atom_id res chain seq x y z
N MET A 1 -12.90 -19.59 4.75
CA MET A 1 -14.37 -19.60 4.97
C MET A 1 -14.82 -18.53 5.99
N LEU A 2 -14.20 -18.43 7.16
CA LEU A 2 -14.61 -17.46 8.21
C LEU A 2 -14.51 -16.00 7.77
N ASN A 3 -13.43 -15.61 7.08
CA ASN A 3 -13.21 -14.23 6.62
C ASN A 3 -14.23 -13.77 5.57
N ASN A 4 -14.68 -14.67 4.69
CA ASN A 4 -15.74 -14.34 3.72
C ASN A 4 -17.08 -14.10 4.42
N LEU A 5 -17.35 -14.81 5.51
CA LEU A 5 -18.57 -14.62 6.30
C LEU A 5 -18.56 -13.28 7.04
N ILE A 6 -17.42 -12.92 7.65
CA ILE A 6 -17.25 -11.64 8.36
C ILE A 6 -17.44 -10.48 7.37
N TRP A 7 -16.81 -10.55 6.19
CA TRP A 7 -16.97 -9.53 5.15
C TRP A 7 -18.42 -9.42 4.66
N TYR A 8 -19.09 -10.55 4.45
CA TYR A 8 -20.51 -10.58 4.05
C TYR A 8 -21.42 -9.95 5.12
N LEU A 9 -21.15 -10.23 6.39
CA LEU A 9 -21.89 -9.66 7.51
C LEU A 9 -21.64 -8.15 7.66
N LEU A 10 -20.40 -7.67 7.43
CA LEU A 10 -20.08 -6.26 7.41
C LEU A 10 -20.80 -5.54 6.26
N LYS A 11 -20.85 -6.15 5.07
CA LYS A 11 -21.57 -5.60 3.91
C LYS A 11 -23.07 -5.47 4.17
N ILE A 12 -23.68 -6.47 4.83
CA ILE A 12 -25.08 -6.44 5.25
C ILE A 12 -25.30 -5.33 6.28
N LYS A 13 -24.45 -5.26 7.32
CA LYS A 13 -24.55 -4.25 8.38
C LYS A 13 -24.49 -2.83 7.78
N ASN A 14 -23.59 -2.58 6.86
CA ASN A 14 -23.41 -1.27 6.25
C ASN A 14 -24.57 -0.90 5.30
N LYS A 15 -25.13 -1.87 4.56
CA LYS A 15 -26.31 -1.69 3.74
C LYS A 15 -27.55 -1.30 4.58
N ILE A 16 -27.67 -1.84 5.80
CA ILE A 16 -28.75 -1.54 6.75
C ILE A 16 -28.54 -0.14 7.40
N THR A 17 -27.28 0.30 7.57
CA THR A 17 -26.94 1.57 8.26
C THR A 17 -26.87 2.78 7.32
N ASN A 18 -27.22 2.65 6.04
CA ASN A 18 -27.15 3.73 5.02
C ASN A 18 -25.82 4.48 4.96
N LYS A 19 -24.71 3.84 5.36
CA LYS A 19 -23.37 4.42 5.16
C LYS A 19 -23.01 4.38 3.69
N ASN A 20 -22.56 5.50 3.15
CA ASN A 20 -22.11 5.61 1.76
C ASN A 20 -21.04 4.55 1.44
N LEU A 21 -21.20 3.88 0.30
CA LEU A 21 -20.26 2.87 -0.21
C LEU A 21 -18.81 3.40 -0.41
N ALA A 22 -18.65 4.72 -0.45
CA ALA A 22 -17.36 5.39 -0.52
C ALA A 22 -16.49 5.21 0.74
N ASP A 23 -17.10 4.88 1.90
CA ASP A 23 -16.42 4.64 3.17
C ASP A 23 -15.99 3.18 3.35
N PHE A 24 -16.02 2.38 2.28
CA PHE A 24 -15.71 0.96 2.35
C PHE A 24 -14.21 0.68 2.31
N GLU A 25 -13.80 -0.17 3.26
CA GLU A 25 -12.57 -0.95 3.15
C GLU A 25 -12.46 -1.54 1.74
N LEU A 26 -11.33 -1.31 1.09
CA LEU A 26 -11.03 -2.03 -0.13
C LEU A 26 -10.76 -3.49 0.25
N PRO A 27 -11.65 -4.47 -0.08
CA PRO A 27 -11.55 -5.83 0.46
C PRO A 27 -10.21 -6.49 0.21
N TYR A 28 -9.55 -6.15 -0.92
CA TYR A 28 -8.24 -6.69 -1.26
C TYR A 28 -7.14 -6.24 -0.28
N ARG A 29 -7.23 -5.06 0.33
CA ARG A 29 -6.26 -4.58 1.32
C ARG A 29 -6.31 -5.41 2.59
N HIS A 30 -7.51 -5.78 3.03
CA HIS A 30 -7.68 -6.69 4.15
C HIS A 30 -7.06 -8.07 3.87
N TYR A 31 -7.26 -8.62 2.66
CA TYR A 31 -6.64 -9.88 2.27
C TYR A 31 -5.12 -9.78 2.15
N LEU A 32 -4.62 -8.68 1.60
CA LEU A 32 -3.18 -8.41 1.47
C LEU A 32 -2.51 -8.36 2.85
N PHE A 33 -3.12 -7.68 3.81
CA PHE A 33 -2.65 -7.64 5.19
C PHE A 33 -2.68 -9.02 5.87
N ASN A 34 -3.75 -9.80 5.68
CA ASN A 34 -3.84 -11.15 6.22
C ASN A 34 -2.78 -12.08 5.62
N GLU A 35 -2.51 -12.00 4.32
CA GLU A 35 -1.44 -12.76 3.67
C GLU A 35 -0.06 -12.37 4.22
N LEU A 36 0.18 -11.07 4.49
CA LEU A 36 1.39 -10.62 5.17
C LEU A 36 1.53 -11.32 6.53
N VAL A 37 0.51 -11.24 7.38
CA VAL A 37 0.56 -11.81 8.74
C VAL A 37 0.75 -13.32 8.70
N GLN A 38 0.07 -14.02 7.79
CA GLN A 38 0.18 -15.48 7.64
C GLN A 38 1.54 -15.93 7.07
N GLY A 39 2.24 -15.05 6.35
CA GLY A 39 3.54 -15.33 5.77
C GLY A 39 4.71 -15.27 6.77
N TYR A 40 4.46 -14.84 8.01
CA TYR A 40 5.47 -14.69 9.05
C TYR A 40 5.07 -15.42 10.34
N PRO A 41 6.04 -15.75 11.22
CA PRO A 41 5.74 -16.29 12.55
C PRO A 41 4.87 -15.33 13.37
N ASP A 42 4.10 -15.89 14.32
CA ASP A 42 3.30 -15.10 15.22
C ASP A 42 4.12 -14.01 15.89
N ARG A 43 3.55 -12.80 15.97
CA ARG A 43 4.15 -11.61 16.58
C ARG A 43 5.48 -11.17 15.94
N TYR A 44 5.77 -11.61 14.70
CA TYR A 44 7.05 -11.29 14.03
C TYR A 44 7.32 -9.78 13.94
N PHE A 45 6.30 -8.96 13.74
CA PHE A 45 6.41 -7.51 13.60
C PHE A 45 6.29 -6.75 14.92
N GLU A 46 6.08 -7.43 16.05
CA GLU A 46 6.02 -6.79 17.37
C GLU A 46 7.35 -6.13 17.72
N GLY A 47 7.28 -4.89 18.23
CA GLY A 47 8.45 -4.10 18.59
C GLY A 47 9.30 -3.62 17.40
N LYS A 48 8.89 -3.87 16.17
CA LYS A 48 9.62 -3.50 14.95
C LYS A 48 9.26 -2.10 14.46
N ARG A 49 10.05 -1.57 13.54
CA ARG A 49 9.81 -0.27 12.91
C ARG A 49 9.09 -0.44 11.58
N VAL A 50 8.03 0.30 11.40
CA VAL A 50 7.18 0.27 10.20
C VAL A 50 7.22 1.61 9.49
N LEU A 51 7.31 1.58 8.16
CA LEU A 51 7.11 2.73 7.28
C LEU A 51 5.83 2.51 6.48
N GLU A 52 4.94 3.47 6.49
CA GLU A 52 3.77 3.52 5.61
C GLU A 52 3.84 4.73 4.69
N ILE A 53 3.54 4.54 3.40
CA ILE A 53 3.54 5.61 2.42
C ILE A 53 2.18 5.63 1.70
N GLY A 54 1.48 6.76 1.78
CA GLY A 54 0.16 6.95 1.22
C GLY A 54 -0.95 6.27 2.02
N PRO A 55 -1.14 6.61 3.31
CA PRO A 55 -2.10 5.97 4.22
C PRO A 55 -3.55 6.16 3.80
N ARG A 56 -3.83 7.09 2.92
CA ARG A 56 -5.17 7.45 2.46
C ARG A 56 -6.07 7.95 3.62
N ASP A 57 -6.88 7.06 4.17
CA ASP A 57 -7.84 7.31 5.25
C ASP A 57 -7.41 6.68 6.59
N GLY A 58 -6.20 6.12 6.63
CA GLY A 58 -5.59 5.53 7.81
C GLY A 58 -6.05 4.11 8.13
N GLU A 59 -6.86 3.50 7.29
CA GLU A 59 -7.37 2.17 7.55
C GLU A 59 -6.27 1.11 7.60
N ASP A 60 -5.30 1.20 6.68
CA ASP A 60 -4.13 0.33 6.69
C ASP A 60 -3.24 0.64 7.90
N THR A 61 -3.12 1.90 8.30
CA THR A 61 -2.38 2.30 9.51
C THR A 61 -2.96 1.65 10.78
N PHE A 62 -4.29 1.61 10.93
CA PHE A 62 -4.93 0.90 12.04
C PHE A 62 -4.67 -0.61 12.01
N ARG A 63 -4.59 -1.22 10.84
CA ARG A 63 -4.18 -2.62 10.72
C ARG A 63 -2.72 -2.82 11.13
N LEU A 64 -1.83 -1.93 10.68
CA LEU A 64 -0.42 -1.96 11.06
C LEU A 64 -0.24 -1.77 12.57
N GLU A 65 -1.06 -0.94 13.22
CA GLU A 65 -1.09 -0.79 14.68
C GLU A 65 -1.34 -2.13 15.39
N THR A 66 -2.18 -3.01 14.82
CA THR A 66 -2.47 -4.33 15.41
C THR A 66 -1.27 -5.27 15.47
N LEU A 67 -0.22 -5.00 14.69
CA LEU A 67 1.05 -5.73 14.74
C LEU A 67 1.89 -5.38 15.98
N ASN A 68 1.46 -4.38 16.75
CA ASN A 68 2.16 -3.86 17.93
C ASN A 68 3.63 -3.47 17.64
N PRO A 69 3.89 -2.69 16.56
CA PRO A 69 5.25 -2.24 16.27
C PRO A 69 5.75 -1.25 17.31
N ASN A 70 7.06 -1.03 17.36
CA ASN A 70 7.65 0.00 18.23
C ASN A 70 7.30 1.42 17.77
N GLU A 71 7.19 1.60 16.46
CA GLU A 71 6.95 2.90 15.83
C GLU A 71 6.42 2.73 14.41
N ILE A 72 5.50 3.60 14.00
CA ILE A 72 5.08 3.76 12.61
C ILE A 72 5.49 5.15 12.12
N ILE A 73 6.30 5.22 11.08
CA ILE A 73 6.56 6.45 10.33
C ILE A 73 5.61 6.48 9.15
N ILE A 74 4.89 7.58 8.98
CA ILE A 74 3.83 7.72 7.99
C ILE A 74 4.18 8.89 7.08
N PHE A 75 4.23 8.63 5.76
CA PHE A 75 4.39 9.67 4.75
C PHE A 75 3.10 9.86 3.95
N ASP A 76 2.68 11.11 3.80
CA ASP A 76 1.68 11.49 2.82
C ASP A 76 1.99 12.88 2.25
N LEU A 77 1.39 13.18 1.11
CA LEU A 77 1.54 14.47 0.46
C LEU A 77 0.86 15.58 1.28
N PRO A 78 1.40 16.81 1.27
CA PRO A 78 0.84 17.94 2.04
C PRO A 78 -0.61 18.25 1.71
N ASP A 79 -1.04 18.00 0.48
CA ASP A 79 -2.42 18.23 0.02
C ASP A 79 -3.43 17.22 0.58
N LYS A 80 -2.98 16.21 1.33
CA LYS A 80 -3.81 15.19 1.97
C LYS A 80 -3.97 15.38 3.49
N THR A 81 -3.33 16.38 4.06
CA THR A 81 -3.32 16.64 5.52
C THR A 81 -4.71 16.73 6.11
N GLU A 82 -5.65 17.41 5.47
CA GLU A 82 -7.02 17.55 5.97
C GLU A 82 -7.74 16.21 6.14
N ASN A 83 -7.45 15.24 5.27
CA ASN A 83 -8.02 13.89 5.33
C ASN A 83 -7.36 13.03 6.41
N ASN A 84 -6.11 13.33 6.77
CA ASN A 84 -5.30 12.51 7.64
C ASN A 84 -5.45 12.88 9.13
N LEU A 85 -5.59 14.15 9.46
CA LEU A 85 -5.61 14.63 10.85
C LEU A 85 -6.66 13.98 11.76
N PRO A 86 -7.91 13.68 11.33
CA PRO A 86 -8.93 13.12 12.23
C PRO A 86 -8.58 11.71 12.72
N TRP A 87 -7.98 10.87 11.88
CA TRP A 87 -7.68 9.49 12.26
C TRP A 87 -6.33 9.35 12.95
N LEU A 88 -5.33 10.17 12.61
CA LEU A 88 -4.03 10.20 13.30
C LEU A 88 -4.20 10.33 14.81
N LYS A 89 -5.15 11.18 15.26
CA LYS A 89 -5.44 11.38 16.69
C LYS A 89 -5.99 10.13 17.40
N LYS A 90 -6.43 9.13 16.65
CA LYS A 90 -7.00 7.89 17.19
C LYS A 90 -5.96 6.78 17.34
N LEU A 91 -4.78 6.92 16.72
CA LEU A 91 -3.69 5.97 16.87
C LEU A 91 -3.17 5.97 18.30
N LYS A 92 -2.98 4.79 18.85
CA LYS A 92 -2.50 4.58 20.21
C LYS A 92 -1.00 4.32 20.26
N ILE A 93 -0.42 3.93 19.13
CA ILE A 93 0.99 3.61 19.01
C ILE A 93 1.83 4.86 18.75
N LYS A 94 3.12 4.79 19.12
CA LYS A 94 4.08 5.82 18.73
C LYS A 94 4.13 5.95 17.22
N HIS A 95 3.84 7.14 16.72
CA HIS A 95 3.89 7.43 15.29
C HIS A 95 4.47 8.81 15.01
N THR A 96 5.01 8.96 13.81
CA THR A 96 5.47 10.24 13.26
C THR A 96 4.84 10.41 11.89
N PHE A 97 4.10 11.49 11.70
CA PHE A 97 3.51 11.84 10.41
C PHE A 97 4.39 12.88 9.72
N ILE A 98 4.79 12.62 8.48
CA ILE A 98 5.66 13.46 7.67
C ILE A 98 4.89 13.87 6.41
N GLU A 99 4.59 15.17 6.32
CA GLU A 99 3.93 15.76 5.16
C GLU A 99 4.97 16.13 4.11
N ASP A 100 5.37 15.14 3.33
CA ASP A 100 6.35 15.34 2.26
C ASP A 100 6.21 14.26 1.18
N ASN A 101 6.76 14.53 0.01
CA ASN A 101 6.87 13.53 -1.02
C ASN A 101 8.10 12.66 -0.78
N PHE A 102 7.89 11.41 -0.37
CA PHE A 102 8.97 10.47 -0.08
C PHE A 102 10.01 10.35 -1.20
N MET A 103 9.60 10.51 -2.47
CA MET A 103 10.52 10.46 -3.61
C MET A 103 11.52 11.62 -3.62
N TYR A 104 11.08 12.79 -3.19
CA TYR A 104 11.85 14.04 -3.33
C TYR A 104 12.32 14.58 -1.99
N ILE A 105 12.13 13.82 -0.90
CA ILE A 105 12.70 14.18 0.39
C ILE A 105 14.22 14.43 0.27
N LYS A 106 14.71 15.43 0.99
CA LYS A 106 16.13 15.77 1.02
C LYS A 106 16.96 14.59 1.52
N GLU A 107 18.13 14.38 0.94
CA GLU A 107 19.03 13.25 1.30
C GLU A 107 19.31 13.21 2.81
N SER A 108 19.62 14.37 3.42
CA SER A 108 19.88 14.44 4.85
C SER A 108 18.70 14.03 5.73
N GLU A 109 17.47 14.29 5.30
CA GLU A 109 16.26 13.85 6.00
C GLU A 109 15.97 12.37 5.73
N PHE A 110 16.20 11.92 4.49
CA PHE A 110 16.11 10.52 4.12
C PHE A 110 17.04 9.64 4.96
N ASP A 111 18.27 10.08 5.18
CA ASP A 111 19.25 9.35 6.01
C ASP A 111 18.82 9.26 7.47
N LYS A 112 18.28 10.34 8.02
CA LYS A 112 17.76 10.37 9.41
C LYS A 112 16.60 9.42 9.67
N LEU A 113 15.85 9.01 8.65
CA LEU A 113 14.76 8.04 8.82
C LEU A 113 15.24 6.71 9.38
N GLY A 114 16.51 6.36 9.16
CA GLY A 114 17.01 5.03 9.49
C GLY A 114 16.42 3.94 8.60
N LYS A 115 16.31 2.72 9.13
CA LYS A 115 15.80 1.56 8.41
C LYS A 115 14.56 0.98 9.08
N PHE A 116 13.79 0.21 8.30
CA PHE A 116 12.50 -0.35 8.69
C PHE A 116 12.48 -1.86 8.50
N ASP A 117 11.70 -2.53 9.32
CA ASP A 117 11.49 -3.98 9.22
C ASP A 117 10.30 -4.32 8.31
N LEU A 118 9.36 -3.38 8.19
CA LEU A 118 8.24 -3.47 7.28
C LEU A 118 8.04 -2.13 6.58
N ILE A 119 7.92 -2.15 5.27
CA ILE A 119 7.45 -1.01 4.47
C ILE A 119 6.11 -1.39 3.85
N TYR A 120 5.08 -0.59 4.14
CA TYR A 120 3.75 -0.76 3.60
C TYR A 120 3.48 0.34 2.57
N PHE A 121 3.38 -0.05 1.30
CA PHE A 121 3.39 0.83 0.14
C PHE A 121 2.25 0.46 -0.81
N THR A 122 1.07 1.02 -0.59
CA THR A 122 -0.14 0.64 -1.30
C THR A 122 -0.81 1.85 -1.96
N GLY A 123 -1.23 1.68 -3.21
CA GLY A 123 -1.97 2.68 -3.98
C GLY A 123 -1.16 3.88 -4.46
N VAL A 124 0.17 3.82 -4.44
CA VAL A 124 1.04 4.99 -4.70
C VAL A 124 1.92 4.84 -5.93
N LEU A 125 2.47 3.65 -6.20
CA LEU A 125 3.51 3.46 -7.22
C LEU A 125 3.10 4.00 -8.59
N TYR A 126 1.88 3.79 -9.01
CA TYR A 126 1.38 4.19 -10.33
C TYR A 126 1.21 5.70 -10.52
N HIS A 127 1.24 6.48 -9.45
CA HIS A 127 1.27 7.94 -9.51
C HIS A 127 2.66 8.52 -9.76
N ASN A 128 3.72 7.70 -9.63
CA ASN A 128 5.09 8.16 -9.76
C ASN A 128 5.70 7.76 -11.11
N PRO A 129 6.29 8.71 -11.88
CA PRO A 129 6.96 8.40 -13.14
C PRO A 129 8.29 7.65 -12.95
N GLU A 130 8.97 7.84 -11.81
CA GLU A 130 10.26 7.25 -11.49
C GLU A 130 10.13 5.94 -10.68
N GLN A 131 9.27 5.03 -11.12
CA GLN A 131 8.86 3.85 -10.37
C GLN A 131 10.03 2.96 -9.92
N LEU A 132 10.99 2.70 -10.81
CA LEU A 132 12.16 1.90 -10.47
C LEU A 132 13.01 2.57 -9.38
N ARG A 133 13.24 3.88 -9.50
CA ARG A 133 13.98 4.65 -8.49
C ARG A 133 13.24 4.67 -7.15
N PHE A 134 11.91 4.72 -7.17
CA PHE A 134 11.12 4.63 -5.96
C PHE A 134 11.38 3.30 -5.24
N LEU A 135 11.34 2.19 -5.98
CA LEU A 135 11.61 0.87 -5.42
C LEU A 135 13.05 0.74 -4.87
N GLN A 136 14.02 1.38 -5.51
CA GLN A 136 15.39 1.46 -5.00
C GLN A 136 15.46 2.17 -3.64
N LYS A 137 14.82 3.35 -3.52
CA LYS A 137 14.74 4.08 -2.25
C LYS A 137 14.06 3.27 -1.15
N LEU A 138 12.99 2.54 -1.46
CA LEU A 138 12.34 1.65 -0.50
C LEU A 138 13.29 0.53 -0.05
N TYR A 139 14.00 -0.09 -1.00
CA TYR A 139 14.96 -1.16 -0.69
C TYR A 139 16.10 -0.67 0.23
N GLU A 140 16.63 0.52 -0.03
CA GLU A 140 17.67 1.14 0.79
C GLU A 140 17.21 1.38 2.23
N LYS A 141 15.91 1.55 2.47
CA LYS A 141 15.32 1.76 3.80
C LYS A 141 14.89 0.48 4.49
N LEU A 142 15.05 -0.68 3.89
CA LEU A 142 14.77 -1.95 4.56
C LEU A 142 15.96 -2.42 5.40
N ASN A 143 15.65 -2.96 6.57
CA ASN A 143 16.56 -3.81 7.34
C ASN A 143 16.84 -5.12 6.60
N TYR A 144 17.92 -5.79 6.98
CA TYR A 144 18.14 -7.17 6.55
C TYR A 144 16.95 -8.05 6.95
N ASN A 145 16.42 -8.84 6.03
CA ASN A 145 15.17 -9.60 6.17
C ASN A 145 13.90 -8.73 6.39
N GLY A 146 13.97 -7.43 6.12
CA GLY A 146 12.79 -6.59 6.12
C GLY A 146 11.83 -6.93 4.96
N ALA A 147 10.56 -6.63 5.14
CA ALA A 147 9.49 -6.90 4.19
C ALA A 147 9.00 -5.63 3.50
N LEU A 148 8.70 -5.74 2.20
CA LEU A 148 7.94 -4.75 1.45
C LEU A 148 6.58 -5.33 1.08
N VAL A 149 5.51 -4.69 1.52
CA VAL A 149 4.16 -4.91 0.97
C VAL A 149 3.91 -3.85 -0.07
N LEU A 150 3.68 -4.27 -1.31
CA LEU A 150 3.45 -3.38 -2.44
C LEU A 150 2.12 -3.70 -3.10
N GLU A 151 1.28 -2.68 -3.24
CA GLU A 151 0.09 -2.72 -4.08
C GLU A 151 0.11 -1.56 -5.07
N SER A 152 -0.27 -1.83 -6.31
CA SER A 152 -0.31 -0.84 -7.36
C SER A 152 -1.35 -1.17 -8.41
N ALA A 153 -2.00 -0.15 -8.94
CA ALA A 153 -2.73 -0.31 -10.18
C ALA A 153 -1.79 -0.75 -11.31
N THR A 154 -2.28 -1.66 -12.15
CA THR A 154 -1.53 -2.21 -13.28
C THR A 154 -2.30 -2.04 -14.59
N THR A 155 -1.60 -2.19 -15.73
CA THR A 155 -2.26 -2.16 -17.05
C THR A 155 -3.40 -3.17 -17.13
N ARG A 156 -4.54 -2.71 -17.64
CA ARG A 156 -5.72 -3.56 -17.84
C ARG A 156 -5.66 -4.37 -19.15
N LYS A 157 -4.73 -4.05 -20.05
CA LYS A 157 -4.58 -4.71 -21.34
C LYS A 157 -4.02 -6.11 -21.16
N ILE A 158 -4.85 -7.13 -21.39
CA ILE A 158 -4.50 -8.56 -21.20
C ILE A 158 -3.22 -8.92 -21.95
N LEU A 159 -3.05 -8.43 -23.17
CA LEU A 159 -1.87 -8.70 -24.00
C LEU A 159 -0.56 -8.11 -23.43
N LEU A 160 -0.64 -7.14 -22.52
CA LEU A 160 0.50 -6.49 -21.92
C LEU A 160 0.88 -7.05 -20.55
N ARG A 161 0.02 -7.83 -19.90
CA ARG A 161 0.21 -8.32 -18.52
C ARG A 161 1.51 -9.08 -18.33
N ASN A 162 1.92 -9.85 -19.32
CA ASN A 162 3.13 -10.69 -19.28
C ASN A 162 4.35 -10.05 -19.98
N LYS A 163 4.28 -8.76 -20.29
CA LYS A 163 5.38 -7.99 -20.90
C LYS A 163 5.90 -6.95 -19.90
N ASN A 164 7.18 -6.60 -20.00
CA ASN A 164 7.76 -5.52 -19.21
C ASN A 164 7.41 -4.17 -19.85
N VAL A 165 6.25 -3.63 -19.50
CA VAL A 165 5.74 -2.38 -20.07
C VAL A 165 5.12 -1.48 -18.99
N VAL A 166 5.10 -0.18 -19.27
CA VAL A 166 4.34 0.83 -18.55
C VAL A 166 3.39 1.49 -19.53
N GLU A 167 2.11 1.53 -19.20
CA GLU A 167 1.11 2.27 -19.93
C GLU A 167 0.98 3.68 -19.30
N ILE A 168 1.15 4.71 -20.11
CA ILE A 168 1.03 6.09 -19.66
C ILE A 168 -0.37 6.58 -20.03
N LEU A 169 -1.11 7.03 -19.02
CA LEU A 169 -2.45 7.59 -19.17
C LEU A 169 -2.44 9.07 -18.78
N TYR A 170 -3.03 9.89 -19.63
CA TYR A 170 -3.16 11.32 -19.38
C TYR A 170 -4.23 11.62 -18.31
N PRO A 171 -4.21 12.82 -17.71
CA PRO A 171 -5.21 13.25 -16.74
C PRO A 171 -6.64 12.98 -17.21
N ASN A 172 -7.51 12.61 -16.28
CA ASN A 172 -8.92 12.27 -16.48
C ASN A 172 -9.20 11.02 -17.36
N THR A 173 -8.15 10.27 -17.76
CA THR A 173 -8.32 9.00 -18.48
C THR A 173 -8.29 7.77 -17.57
N TYR A 174 -7.88 7.96 -16.32
CA TYR A 174 -7.88 6.94 -15.27
C TYR A 174 -8.51 7.49 -13.99
N ARG A 175 -9.71 7.05 -13.65
CA ARG A 175 -10.42 7.33 -12.38
C ARG A 175 -10.36 8.80 -11.93
N GLU A 176 -10.66 9.74 -12.81
CA GLU A 176 -10.68 11.18 -12.48
C GLU A 176 -9.36 11.72 -11.88
N THR A 177 -8.25 11.00 -12.07
CA THR A 177 -6.94 11.49 -11.62
C THR A 177 -6.57 12.75 -12.38
N THR A 178 -6.16 13.77 -11.66
CA THR A 178 -5.72 15.06 -12.23
C THR A 178 -4.28 15.04 -12.74
N THR A 179 -3.55 13.94 -12.50
CA THR A 179 -2.14 13.76 -12.85
C THR A 179 -1.97 12.66 -13.90
N ILE A 180 -0.82 12.64 -14.56
CA ILE A 180 -0.42 11.55 -15.44
C ILE A 180 -0.26 10.28 -14.59
N THR A 181 -0.83 9.18 -15.06
CA THR A 181 -0.77 7.89 -14.39
C THR A 181 0.08 6.92 -15.19
N HIS A 182 1.00 6.23 -14.51
CA HIS A 182 1.93 5.28 -15.10
C HIS A 182 1.56 3.87 -14.63
N LEU A 183 0.79 3.13 -15.43
CA LEU A 183 0.34 1.78 -15.09
C LEU A 183 1.37 0.74 -15.53
N PRO A 184 2.20 0.19 -14.63
CA PRO A 184 3.10 -0.90 -14.98
C PRO A 184 2.32 -2.18 -15.21
N SER A 185 2.88 -3.11 -15.96
CA SER A 185 2.40 -4.48 -15.92
C SER A 185 2.88 -5.19 -14.64
N GLY A 186 2.16 -6.20 -14.19
CA GLY A 186 2.63 -7.03 -13.07
C GLY A 186 4.02 -7.63 -13.32
N LYS A 187 4.31 -7.97 -14.59
CA LYS A 187 5.64 -8.47 -15.00
C LYS A 187 6.72 -7.41 -14.85
N ALA A 188 6.43 -6.14 -15.18
CA ALA A 188 7.38 -5.03 -15.01
C ALA A 188 7.70 -4.82 -13.52
N ILE A 189 6.69 -4.81 -12.66
CA ILE A 189 6.90 -4.67 -11.20
C ILE A 189 7.80 -5.81 -10.68
N GLN A 190 7.51 -7.06 -11.04
CA GLN A 190 8.36 -8.20 -10.63
C GLN A 190 9.80 -8.03 -11.10
N SER A 191 10.00 -7.66 -12.36
CA SER A 191 11.34 -7.47 -12.92
C SER A 191 12.10 -6.35 -12.21
N TRP A 192 11.43 -5.24 -11.88
CA TRP A 192 12.04 -4.14 -11.13
C TRP A 192 12.41 -4.55 -9.71
N LEU A 193 11.53 -5.26 -9.01
CA LEU A 193 11.84 -5.78 -7.67
C LEU A 193 13.09 -6.67 -7.69
N GLN A 194 13.19 -7.58 -8.67
CA GLN A 194 14.38 -8.42 -8.86
C GLN A 194 15.64 -7.61 -9.16
N MET A 195 15.55 -6.63 -10.07
CA MET A 195 16.67 -5.75 -10.43
C MET A 195 17.20 -4.94 -9.23
N VAL A 196 16.30 -4.50 -8.37
CA VAL A 196 16.64 -3.73 -7.17
C VAL A 196 17.30 -4.61 -6.10
N GLY A 197 17.03 -5.91 -6.10
CA GLY A 197 17.64 -6.87 -5.17
C GLY A 197 16.67 -7.56 -4.22
N PHE A 198 15.37 -7.30 -4.35
CA PHE A 198 14.36 -8.04 -3.58
C PHE A 198 14.39 -9.53 -3.90
N LYS A 199 14.31 -10.34 -2.85
CA LYS A 199 14.25 -11.81 -2.93
C LYS A 199 12.90 -12.29 -2.39
N ASN A 200 12.56 -13.55 -2.68
CA ASN A 200 11.32 -14.16 -2.19
C ASN A 200 10.06 -13.35 -2.54
N ILE A 201 9.97 -12.93 -3.81
CA ILE A 201 8.83 -12.14 -4.28
C ILE A 201 7.60 -13.03 -4.36
N PHE A 202 6.62 -12.72 -3.52
CA PHE A 202 5.33 -13.40 -3.49
C PHE A 202 4.25 -12.52 -4.16
N ILE A 203 3.42 -13.12 -5.01
CA ILE A 203 2.30 -12.41 -5.63
C ILE A 203 1.03 -12.80 -4.89
N SER A 204 0.42 -11.81 -4.25
CA SER A 204 -0.86 -11.99 -3.57
C SER A 204 -1.96 -12.45 -4.54
N ASN A 205 -2.83 -13.32 -4.05
CA ASN A 205 -4.03 -13.74 -4.72
C ASN A 205 -5.27 -12.94 -4.29
N CYS A 206 -5.10 -11.83 -3.60
CA CYS A 206 -6.18 -11.04 -3.02
C CYS A 206 -7.25 -10.63 -4.04
N TYR A 207 -6.88 -10.44 -5.32
CA TYR A 207 -7.81 -10.12 -6.41
C TYR A 207 -8.60 -11.31 -6.97
N LYS A 208 -8.29 -12.53 -6.57
CA LYS A 208 -9.02 -13.74 -7.00
C LYS A 208 -10.19 -14.09 -6.09
N HIS A 209 -10.41 -13.33 -5.02
CA HIS A 209 -11.54 -13.53 -4.15
C HIS A 209 -12.86 -13.21 -4.88
N GLU A 210 -13.84 -14.11 -4.78
CA GLU A 210 -15.12 -14.09 -5.52
C GLU A 210 -15.92 -12.78 -5.35
N ASN A 211 -15.64 -12.03 -4.29
CA ASN A 211 -16.33 -10.78 -3.97
C ASN A 211 -15.65 -9.52 -4.56
N TYR A 212 -14.55 -9.66 -5.30
CA TYR A 212 -13.91 -8.53 -5.94
C TYR A 212 -14.54 -8.28 -7.31
N ASN A 213 -15.48 -7.35 -7.36
CA ASN A 213 -16.15 -6.96 -8.59
C ASN A 213 -15.28 -5.94 -9.36
N VAL A 214 -14.57 -6.40 -10.37
CA VAL A 214 -13.69 -5.56 -11.23
C VAL A 214 -14.48 -4.49 -12.00
N LYS A 215 -15.82 -4.55 -12.01
CA LYS A 215 -16.68 -3.58 -12.72
C LYS A 215 -16.77 -2.23 -12.04
N ASP A 216 -16.43 -2.14 -10.76
CA ASP A 216 -16.50 -0.90 -9.97
C ASP A 216 -15.15 -0.18 -9.85
N THR A 217 -14.19 -0.56 -10.72
CA THR A 217 -12.86 0.02 -10.77
C THR A 217 -12.57 0.71 -12.09
#